data_209af3f2ab7d1077b2ecc938d87bf943
#
_entry.id   209af3f2ab7d1077b2ecc938d87bf943
#
_cell.length_a   1.000
_cell.length_b   1.000
_cell.length_c   1.000
_cell.angle_alpha   90.00
_cell.angle_beta   90.00
_cell.angle_gamma   90.00
#
_symmetry.space_group_name_H-M   'P 1'
#
loop_
_entity.id
_entity.type
_entity.pdbx_description
1 polymer ?
#
loop_
_entity_poly.entity_id
_entity_poly.type
_entity_poly.pdbx_seq_one_letter_code
_entity_poly.pdbx_strand_id
1 'polypeptide(L)'
;MRVAYTLEQCWHRVPGGTAIAALEVASAMASVSDVELVGVAGRHAGPPTAGYMPPLPVAALPIGGPLLYEFWTRAGWPKVESVVTVDMVHSTTVIPPATSLPLVTTVHDIAFVRYPEFFTSHGNKIFQRSLNILKKKRATILCSSQATLNDCLTEGFDPELLHHVPLGVHIKSVST
;
A
#
# COMPACT_ATOMS: atom_id res chain seq x y z
N MET A 1 3.55 13.81 -13.53
CA MET A 1 2.82 12.52 -13.39
C MET A 1 2.03 12.55 -12.08
N ARG A 2 0.75 12.16 -12.12
CA ARG A 2 -0.13 12.19 -10.94
C ARG A 2 -0.40 10.77 -10.45
N VAL A 3 -0.16 10.49 -9.18
CA VAL A 3 -0.19 9.14 -8.60
C VAL A 3 -1.18 9.09 -7.44
N ALA A 4 -2.16 8.18 -7.51
CA ALA A 4 -2.97 7.86 -6.35
C ALA A 4 -2.17 6.99 -5.37
N TYR A 5 -2.10 7.40 -4.12
CA TYR A 5 -1.29 6.79 -3.08
C TYR A 5 -2.20 6.29 -1.96
N THR A 6 -2.30 4.97 -1.75
CA THR A 6 -3.25 4.42 -0.77
C THR A 6 -2.76 4.63 0.65
N LEU A 7 -3.66 5.07 1.53
CA LEU A 7 -3.35 5.43 2.93
C LEU A 7 -4.35 4.85 3.94
N GLU A 8 -5.15 3.83 3.54
CA GLU A 8 -6.16 3.22 4.41
C GLU A 8 -5.61 2.74 5.75
N GLN A 9 -4.36 2.25 5.78
CA GLN A 9 -3.71 1.78 7.00
C GLN A 9 -3.52 2.86 8.07
N CYS A 10 -3.54 4.16 7.70
CA CYS A 10 -3.45 5.25 8.68
C CYS A 10 -4.67 5.30 9.62
N TRP A 11 -5.81 4.74 9.21
CA TRP A 11 -7.05 4.63 10.00
C TRP A 11 -7.22 3.28 10.71
N HIS A 12 -6.25 2.38 10.61
CA HIS A 12 -6.31 1.15 11.39
C HIS A 12 -6.27 1.44 12.89
N ARG A 13 -6.85 0.57 13.69
CA ARG A 13 -6.78 0.65 15.15
C ARG A 13 -5.33 0.69 15.66
N VAL A 14 -4.44 -0.02 14.97
CA VAL A 14 -2.98 -0.01 15.19
C VAL A 14 -2.33 0.15 13.82
N PRO A 15 -2.02 1.39 13.37
CA PRO A 15 -1.49 1.62 12.02
C PRO A 15 -0.11 1.00 11.78
N GLY A 16 0.76 1.01 12.78
CA GLY A 16 2.06 0.34 12.76
C GLY A 16 3.07 0.93 11.78
N GLY A 17 4.13 0.15 11.51
CA GLY A 17 5.27 0.58 10.67
C GLY A 17 4.91 0.81 9.21
N THR A 18 3.93 0.10 8.68
CA THR A 18 3.49 0.28 7.27
C THR A 18 2.85 1.65 7.04
N ALA A 19 2.10 2.18 8.02
CA ALA A 19 1.56 3.53 7.94
C ALA A 19 2.67 4.57 8.05
N ILE A 20 3.61 4.42 8.99
CA ILE A 20 4.77 5.32 9.13
C ILE A 20 5.58 5.35 7.84
N ALA A 21 5.92 4.19 7.29
CA ALA A 21 6.67 4.10 6.03
C ALA A 21 5.95 4.83 4.88
N ALA A 22 4.62 4.64 4.76
CA ALA A 22 3.85 5.31 3.74
C ALA A 22 3.84 6.85 3.91
N LEU A 23 3.73 7.35 5.13
CA LEU A 23 3.73 8.78 5.43
C LEU A 23 5.11 9.42 5.19
N GLU A 24 6.18 8.76 5.59
CA GLU A 24 7.56 9.23 5.36
C GLU A 24 7.89 9.27 3.86
N VAL A 25 7.52 8.25 3.10
CA VAL A 25 7.67 8.25 1.64
C VAL A 25 6.84 9.37 1.01
N ALA A 26 5.58 9.56 1.44
CA ALA A 26 4.73 10.65 0.93
C ALA A 26 5.36 12.03 1.20
N SER A 27 5.93 12.22 2.39
CA SER A 27 6.62 13.46 2.76
C SER A 27 7.87 13.68 1.92
N ALA A 28 8.68 12.64 1.69
CA ALA A 28 9.88 12.72 0.87
C ALA A 28 9.54 13.00 -0.61
N MET A 29 8.50 12.38 -1.13
CA MET A 29 8.02 12.57 -2.51
C MET A 29 7.51 13.99 -2.78
N ALA A 30 7.08 14.73 -1.76
CA ALA A 30 6.64 16.12 -1.92
C ALA A 30 7.75 17.05 -2.44
N SER A 31 9.02 16.66 -2.29
CA SER A 31 10.18 17.39 -2.82
C SER A 31 10.57 16.97 -4.25
N VAL A 32 9.93 15.95 -4.82
CA VAL A 32 10.19 15.46 -6.18
C VAL A 32 9.25 16.17 -7.14
N SER A 33 9.77 17.09 -7.95
CA SER A 33 8.98 18.02 -8.78
C SER A 33 8.11 17.37 -9.85
N ASP A 34 8.46 16.17 -10.32
CA ASP A 34 7.79 15.52 -11.45
C ASP A 34 6.64 14.57 -11.04
N VAL A 35 6.42 14.42 -9.74
CA VAL A 35 5.40 13.51 -9.20
C VAL A 35 4.50 14.24 -8.21
N GLU A 36 3.21 14.25 -8.51
CA GLU A 36 2.15 14.71 -7.61
C GLU A 36 1.47 13.50 -6.96
N LEU A 37 1.56 13.39 -5.64
CA LEU A 37 0.81 12.37 -4.89
C LEU A 37 -0.56 12.89 -4.46
N VAL A 38 -1.57 12.05 -4.65
CA VAL A 38 -2.92 12.25 -4.10
C VAL A 38 -3.26 11.06 -3.22
N GLY A 39 -3.50 11.29 -1.94
CA GLY A 39 -3.88 10.24 -1.01
C GLY A 39 -5.25 9.66 -1.36
N VAL A 40 -5.41 8.35 -1.14
CA VAL A 40 -6.70 7.67 -1.28
C VAL A 40 -6.91 6.76 -0.08
N ALA A 41 -8.05 6.90 0.58
CA ALA A 41 -8.48 6.02 1.67
C ALA A 41 -10.00 5.82 1.60
N GLY A 42 -10.52 4.91 2.38
CA GLY A 42 -11.95 4.76 2.56
C GLY A 42 -12.57 5.94 3.31
N ARG A 43 -13.89 5.97 3.34
CA ARG A 43 -14.63 6.93 4.17
C ARG A 43 -14.52 6.53 5.63
N HIS A 44 -14.07 7.46 6.46
CA HIS A 44 -13.98 7.33 7.92
C HIS A 44 -14.77 8.44 8.63
N ALA A 45 -15.21 8.18 9.86
CA ALA A 45 -15.97 9.15 10.65
C ALA A 45 -15.13 10.34 11.15
N GLY A 46 -13.81 10.19 11.14
CA GLY A 46 -12.87 11.22 11.60
C GLY A 46 -11.46 11.02 11.04
N PRO A 47 -10.54 11.92 11.38
CA PRO A 47 -9.14 11.82 10.96
C PRO A 47 -8.47 10.59 11.60
N PRO A 48 -7.31 10.16 11.07
CA PRO A 48 -6.50 9.15 11.72
C PRO A 48 -5.99 9.62 13.10
N THR A 49 -5.50 8.68 13.90
CA THR A 49 -4.87 8.99 15.19
C THR A 49 -3.70 9.98 15.00
N ALA A 50 -3.51 10.86 15.98
CA ALA A 50 -2.37 11.78 16.00
C ALA A 50 -1.04 11.02 15.77
N GLY A 51 -0.19 11.55 14.88
CA GLY A 51 1.04 10.90 14.42
C GLY A 51 0.90 10.07 13.14
N TYR A 52 -0.34 9.86 12.65
CA TYR A 52 -0.60 9.16 11.38
C TYR A 52 -1.36 10.02 10.37
N MET A 53 -1.35 11.33 10.57
CA MET A 53 -1.98 12.28 9.66
C MET A 53 -1.23 12.31 8.32
N PRO A 54 -1.92 12.07 7.18
CA PRO A 54 -1.29 12.20 5.86
C PRO A 54 -0.79 13.62 5.59
N PRO A 55 0.42 13.79 5.03
CA PRO A 55 0.98 15.09 4.68
C PRO A 55 0.42 15.67 3.38
N LEU A 56 -0.61 15.06 2.82
CA LEU A 56 -1.20 15.40 1.52
C LEU A 56 -2.73 15.23 1.56
N PRO A 57 -3.49 15.87 0.64
CA PRO A 57 -4.93 15.69 0.53
C PRO A 57 -5.32 14.24 0.26
N VAL A 58 -6.38 13.77 0.92
CA VAL A 58 -6.88 12.39 0.77
C VAL A 58 -8.27 12.40 0.19
N ALA A 59 -8.44 11.75 -0.97
CA ALA A 59 -9.74 11.48 -1.57
C ALA A 59 -10.39 10.27 -0.89
N ALA A 60 -11.67 10.39 -0.51
CA ALA A 60 -12.40 9.35 0.20
C ALA A 60 -13.19 8.45 -0.75
N LEU A 61 -12.95 7.16 -0.69
CA LEU A 61 -13.78 6.12 -1.32
C LEU A 61 -15.08 5.93 -0.51
N PRO A 62 -16.16 5.44 -1.13
CA PRO A 62 -17.48 5.38 -0.50
C PRO A 62 -17.57 4.44 0.71
N ILE A 63 -16.66 3.48 0.82
CA ILE A 63 -16.55 2.54 1.95
C ILE A 63 -15.14 2.56 2.51
N GLY A 64 -14.95 2.18 3.77
CA GLY A 64 -13.65 2.14 4.44
C GLY A 64 -13.49 0.95 5.37
N GLY A 65 -12.32 0.86 5.99
CA GLY A 65 -11.96 -0.20 6.93
C GLY A 65 -11.88 -1.59 6.31
N PRO A 66 -12.13 -2.63 7.08
CA PRO A 66 -12.01 -4.02 6.61
C PRO A 66 -12.89 -4.37 5.41
N LEU A 67 -14.05 -3.71 5.27
CA LEU A 67 -14.95 -3.90 4.14
C LEU A 67 -14.31 -3.44 2.83
N LEU A 68 -13.53 -2.36 2.84
CA LEU A 68 -12.83 -1.87 1.64
C LEU A 68 -11.89 -2.94 1.08
N TYR A 69 -11.10 -3.60 1.93
CA TYR A 69 -10.18 -4.66 1.52
C TYR A 69 -10.91 -5.89 0.95
N GLU A 70 -12.04 -6.26 1.53
CA GLU A 70 -12.87 -7.34 0.99
C GLU A 70 -13.42 -7.00 -0.38
N PHE A 71 -13.97 -5.81 -0.56
CA PHE A 71 -14.51 -5.39 -1.85
C PHE A 71 -13.41 -5.24 -2.91
N TRP A 72 -12.24 -4.70 -2.56
CA TRP A 72 -11.11 -4.60 -3.48
C TRP A 72 -10.65 -5.98 -3.97
N THR A 73 -10.54 -6.94 -3.05
CA THR A 73 -10.00 -8.25 -3.38
C THR A 73 -11.02 -9.25 -3.93
N ARG A 74 -12.33 -8.99 -3.80
CA ARG A 74 -13.39 -9.87 -4.34
C ARG A 74 -14.12 -9.28 -5.54
N ALA A 75 -14.50 -8.02 -5.42
CA ALA A 75 -15.39 -7.37 -6.39
C ALA A 75 -14.69 -6.38 -7.31
N GLY A 76 -13.42 -6.02 -7.01
CA GLY A 76 -12.71 -4.99 -7.77
C GLY A 76 -13.41 -3.62 -7.71
N TRP A 77 -13.98 -3.28 -6.55
CA TRP A 77 -14.73 -2.05 -6.32
C TRP A 77 -14.55 -1.54 -4.87
N PRO A 78 -14.65 -0.24 -4.58
CA PRO A 78 -14.69 0.87 -5.53
C PRO A 78 -13.34 1.09 -6.20
N LYS A 79 -13.35 1.53 -7.46
CA LYS A 79 -12.12 1.87 -8.16
C LYS A 79 -11.58 3.22 -7.71
N VAL A 80 -10.26 3.34 -7.63
CA VAL A 80 -9.56 4.58 -7.26
C VAL A 80 -9.92 5.72 -8.20
N GLU A 81 -9.94 5.47 -9.50
CA GLU A 81 -10.27 6.44 -10.54
C GLU A 81 -11.73 6.94 -10.51
N SER A 82 -12.58 6.40 -9.63
CA SER A 82 -13.93 6.94 -9.42
C SER A 82 -13.95 8.19 -8.52
N VAL A 83 -12.89 8.46 -7.79
CA VAL A 83 -12.81 9.60 -6.85
C VAL A 83 -11.66 10.55 -7.15
N VAL A 84 -10.70 10.15 -8.00
CA VAL A 84 -9.54 10.98 -8.35
C VAL A 84 -9.05 10.67 -9.77
N THR A 85 -8.69 11.71 -10.53
CA THR A 85 -8.06 11.56 -11.84
C THR A 85 -6.55 11.48 -11.67
N VAL A 86 -5.95 10.35 -12.05
CA VAL A 86 -4.52 10.05 -11.89
C VAL A 86 -4.01 9.20 -13.05
N ASP A 87 -2.70 9.16 -13.23
CA ASP A 87 -2.03 8.38 -14.28
C ASP A 87 -1.78 6.93 -13.85
N MET A 88 -1.58 6.71 -12.54
CA MET A 88 -1.28 5.40 -11.97
C MET A 88 -1.66 5.33 -10.50
N VAL A 89 -1.63 4.11 -9.94
CA VAL A 89 -1.94 3.86 -8.53
C VAL A 89 -0.75 3.20 -7.84
N HIS A 90 -0.39 3.71 -6.67
CA HIS A 90 0.59 3.10 -5.78
C HIS A 90 -0.12 2.56 -4.53
N SER A 91 -0.18 1.24 -4.42
CA SER A 91 -0.59 0.56 -3.19
C SER A 91 0.57 0.53 -2.20
N THR A 92 0.40 1.12 -1.04
CA THR A 92 1.44 1.20 0.00
C THR A 92 1.49 -0.03 0.91
N THR A 93 0.65 -1.02 0.63
CA THR A 93 0.60 -2.33 1.29
C THR A 93 0.38 -3.42 0.25
N VAL A 94 0.56 -4.68 0.65
CA VAL A 94 0.33 -5.86 -0.21
C VAL A 94 -1.13 -5.98 -0.71
N ILE A 95 -2.08 -5.24 -0.15
CA ILE A 95 -3.49 -5.27 -0.57
C ILE A 95 -3.71 -4.26 -1.69
N PRO A 96 -3.88 -4.71 -2.95
CA PRO A 96 -4.06 -3.80 -4.07
C PRO A 96 -5.44 -3.16 -4.06
N PRO A 97 -5.55 -1.86 -4.31
CA PRO A 97 -6.84 -1.23 -4.55
C PRO A 97 -7.43 -1.69 -5.90
N ALA A 98 -8.74 -1.56 -6.02
CA ALA A 98 -9.39 -1.74 -7.31
C ALA A 98 -9.02 -0.57 -8.22
N THR A 99 -8.46 -0.89 -9.39
CA THR A 99 -8.11 0.10 -10.42
C THR A 99 -7.99 -0.56 -11.78
N SER A 100 -8.19 0.21 -12.84
CA SER A 100 -7.88 -0.19 -14.23
C SER A 100 -6.55 0.40 -14.72
N LEU A 101 -5.94 1.28 -13.91
CA LEU A 101 -4.69 1.98 -14.22
C LEU A 101 -3.46 1.11 -13.91
N PRO A 102 -2.28 1.50 -14.39
CA PRO A 102 -1.02 0.89 -13.98
C PRO A 102 -0.88 0.87 -12.45
N LEU A 103 -0.40 -0.24 -11.91
CA LEU A 103 -0.33 -0.49 -10.48
C LEU A 103 1.11 -0.75 -10.04
N VAL A 104 1.55 0.04 -9.07
CA VAL A 104 2.76 -0.20 -8.28
C VAL A 104 2.34 -0.61 -6.87
N THR A 105 3.06 -1.51 -6.25
CA THR A 105 2.74 -1.98 -4.89
C THR A 105 3.99 -2.10 -4.05
N THR A 106 4.01 -1.47 -2.88
CA THR A 106 5.04 -1.72 -1.87
C THR A 106 4.67 -2.96 -1.08
N VAL A 107 5.56 -3.95 -1.10
CA VAL A 107 5.46 -5.18 -0.30
C VAL A 107 6.53 -5.15 0.77
N HIS A 108 6.10 -4.99 2.04
CA HIS A 108 7.01 -4.96 3.18
C HIS A 108 7.51 -6.36 3.52
N ASP A 109 6.60 -7.33 3.55
CA ASP A 109 6.86 -8.76 3.68
C ASP A 109 5.68 -9.56 3.14
N ILE A 110 5.87 -10.88 3.02
CA ILE A 110 4.83 -11.87 2.76
C ILE A 110 4.89 -13.01 3.79
N ALA A 111 5.16 -12.66 5.05
CA ALA A 111 5.29 -13.61 6.14
C ALA A 111 4.06 -14.52 6.33
N PHE A 112 2.88 -14.04 5.96
CA PHE A 112 1.65 -14.83 5.97
C PHE A 112 1.67 -16.06 5.04
N VAL A 113 2.60 -16.12 4.09
CA VAL A 113 2.80 -17.30 3.25
C VAL A 113 3.60 -18.38 4.00
N ARG A 114 4.65 -17.95 4.71
CA ARG A 114 5.54 -18.85 5.46
C ARG A 114 4.97 -19.27 6.81
N TYR A 115 4.27 -18.37 7.47
CA TYR A 115 3.79 -18.51 8.85
C TYR A 115 2.31 -18.13 8.96
N PRO A 116 1.42 -18.83 8.23
CA PRO A 116 0.00 -18.49 8.20
C PRO A 116 -0.68 -18.57 9.57
N GLU A 117 -0.12 -19.34 10.50
CA GLU A 117 -0.62 -19.50 11.88
C GLU A 117 -0.53 -18.20 12.71
N PHE A 118 0.32 -17.24 12.34
CA PHE A 118 0.42 -15.94 13.01
C PHE A 118 -0.61 -14.92 12.51
N PHE A 119 -1.41 -15.29 11.53
CA PHE A 119 -2.42 -14.42 10.93
C PHE A 119 -3.81 -15.02 11.10
N THR A 120 -4.83 -14.16 11.12
CA THR A 120 -6.21 -14.66 11.14
C THR A 120 -6.55 -15.36 9.82
N SER A 121 -7.40 -16.39 9.85
CA SER A 121 -7.86 -17.08 8.64
C SER A 121 -8.49 -16.13 7.62
N HIS A 122 -9.17 -15.08 8.10
CA HIS A 122 -9.75 -14.04 7.26
C HIS A 122 -8.67 -13.17 6.59
N GLY A 123 -7.69 -12.70 7.36
CA GLY A 123 -6.55 -11.94 6.85
C GLY A 123 -5.75 -12.72 5.81
N ASN A 124 -5.45 -13.98 6.10
CA ASN A 124 -4.76 -14.85 5.15
C ASN A 124 -5.47 -14.97 3.80
N LYS A 125 -6.82 -15.09 3.81
CA LYS A 125 -7.62 -15.14 2.57
C LYS A 125 -7.53 -13.83 1.78
N ILE A 126 -7.53 -12.69 2.45
CA ILE A 126 -7.35 -11.38 1.79
C ILE A 126 -5.95 -11.30 1.17
N PHE A 127 -4.90 -11.64 1.92
CA PHE A 127 -3.52 -11.56 1.46
C PHE A 127 -3.24 -12.50 0.28
N GLN A 128 -3.72 -13.75 0.34
CA GLN A 128 -3.57 -14.70 -0.79
C GLN A 128 -4.27 -14.21 -2.05
N ARG A 129 -5.50 -13.67 -1.91
CA ARG A 129 -6.19 -13.04 -3.05
C ARG A 129 -5.39 -11.84 -3.59
N SER A 130 -4.80 -11.04 -2.70
CA SER A 130 -3.99 -9.89 -3.07
C SER A 130 -2.80 -10.29 -3.93
N LEU A 131 -2.01 -11.30 -3.53
CA LEU A 131 -0.89 -11.80 -4.34
C LEU A 131 -1.35 -12.25 -5.73
N ASN A 132 -2.47 -12.97 -5.81
CA ASN A 132 -3.02 -13.43 -7.09
C ASN A 132 -3.45 -12.25 -7.99
N ILE A 133 -4.05 -11.20 -7.41
CA ILE A 133 -4.43 -10.00 -8.14
C ILE A 133 -3.20 -9.26 -8.65
N LEU A 134 -2.17 -9.09 -7.82
CA LEU A 134 -0.92 -8.42 -8.19
C LEU A 134 -0.23 -9.15 -9.35
N LYS A 135 -0.11 -10.48 -9.28
CA LYS A 135 0.44 -11.31 -10.37
C LYS A 135 -0.39 -11.15 -11.66
N LYS A 136 -1.72 -11.30 -11.57
CA LYS A 136 -2.62 -11.19 -12.73
C LYS A 136 -2.57 -9.80 -13.38
N LYS A 137 -2.43 -8.75 -12.59
CA LYS A 137 -2.32 -7.37 -13.07
C LYS A 137 -0.92 -7.02 -13.58
N ARG A 138 0.06 -7.90 -13.41
CA ARG A 138 1.47 -7.61 -13.68
C ARG A 138 1.91 -6.30 -12.98
N ALA A 139 1.53 -6.17 -11.71
CA ALA A 139 1.88 -4.99 -10.92
C ALA A 139 3.40 -4.91 -10.72
N THR A 140 3.95 -3.69 -10.78
CA THR A 140 5.34 -3.46 -10.35
C THR A 140 5.40 -3.57 -8.82
N ILE A 141 6.31 -4.38 -8.31
CA ILE A 141 6.45 -4.66 -6.89
C ILE A 141 7.72 -4.02 -6.34
N LEU A 142 7.56 -3.15 -5.35
CA LEU A 142 8.65 -2.54 -4.59
C LEU A 142 8.84 -3.34 -3.31
N CYS A 143 9.91 -4.13 -3.24
CA CYS A 143 10.24 -4.95 -2.07
C CYS A 143 11.11 -4.15 -1.10
N SER A 144 10.69 -4.02 0.14
CA SER A 144 11.43 -3.25 1.17
C SER A 144 12.73 -3.91 1.65
N SER A 145 12.94 -5.19 1.31
CA SER A 145 14.16 -5.92 1.64
C SER A 145 14.48 -6.97 0.59
N GLN A 146 15.75 -7.40 0.55
CA GLN A 146 16.18 -8.50 -0.32
C GLN A 146 15.48 -9.82 0.05
N ALA A 147 15.19 -10.04 1.34
CA ALA A 147 14.43 -11.21 1.78
C ALA A 147 13.02 -11.22 1.19
N THR A 148 12.32 -10.08 1.24
CA THR A 148 10.99 -9.94 0.63
C THR A 148 11.02 -10.16 -0.88
N LEU A 149 12.05 -9.65 -1.56
CA LEU A 149 12.23 -9.87 -3.00
C LEU A 149 12.40 -11.37 -3.31
N ASN A 150 13.24 -12.05 -2.56
CA ASN A 150 13.47 -13.50 -2.74
C ASN A 150 12.19 -14.31 -2.46
N ASP A 151 11.41 -13.91 -1.46
CA ASP A 151 10.11 -14.53 -1.16
C ASP A 151 9.11 -14.32 -2.31
N CYS A 152 9.05 -13.13 -2.89
CA CYS A 152 8.21 -12.83 -4.05
C CYS A 152 8.64 -13.66 -5.29
N LEU A 153 9.94 -13.84 -5.51
CA LEU A 153 10.44 -14.73 -6.57
C LEU A 153 9.97 -16.16 -6.33
N THR A 154 10.09 -16.67 -5.12
CA THR A 154 9.65 -18.02 -4.74
C THR A 154 8.14 -18.20 -4.94
N GLU A 155 7.36 -17.14 -4.69
CA GLU A 155 5.92 -17.11 -4.92
C GLU A 155 5.53 -16.97 -6.41
N GLY A 156 6.49 -16.88 -7.32
CA GLY A 156 6.26 -16.87 -8.76
C GLY A 156 5.84 -15.48 -9.31
N PHE A 157 6.30 -14.40 -8.70
CA PHE A 157 6.24 -13.09 -9.32
C PHE A 157 7.28 -13.00 -10.46
N ASP A 158 6.94 -12.21 -11.47
CA ASP A 158 7.83 -11.95 -12.61
C ASP A 158 9.05 -11.14 -12.14
N PRO A 159 10.29 -11.67 -12.32
CA PRO A 159 11.51 -10.98 -11.90
C PRO A 159 11.67 -9.57 -12.47
N GLU A 160 11.17 -9.33 -13.69
CA GLU A 160 11.26 -8.02 -14.35
C GLU A 160 10.42 -6.93 -13.66
N LEU A 161 9.42 -7.36 -12.87
CA LEU A 161 8.52 -6.47 -12.13
C LEU A 161 8.90 -6.30 -10.67
N LEU A 162 9.96 -6.96 -10.19
CA LEU A 162 10.41 -6.90 -8.81
C LEU A 162 11.58 -5.93 -8.65
N HIS A 163 11.44 -4.97 -7.76
CA HIS A 163 12.49 -3.99 -7.47
C HIS A 163 12.79 -3.95 -5.98
N HIS A 164 14.06 -4.05 -5.61
CA HIS A 164 14.51 -3.85 -4.23
C HIS A 164 14.59 -2.35 -3.94
N VAL A 165 13.71 -1.87 -3.08
CA VAL A 165 13.63 -0.47 -2.66
C VAL A 165 13.63 -0.44 -1.13
N PRO A 166 14.82 -0.40 -0.49
CA PRO A 166 14.90 -0.40 0.96
C PRO A 166 14.28 0.86 1.56
N LEU A 167 13.65 0.69 2.73
CA LEU A 167 13.09 1.82 3.47
C LEU A 167 14.21 2.69 4.04
N GLY A 168 14.03 4.01 3.97
CA GLY A 168 14.90 4.97 4.64
C GLY A 168 14.75 4.90 6.16
N VAL A 169 15.75 5.41 6.87
CA VAL A 169 15.75 5.54 8.33
C VAL A 169 15.91 7.03 8.68
N HIS A 170 14.98 7.54 9.49
CA HIS A 170 15.11 8.88 10.05
C HIS A 170 15.94 8.82 11.34
N ILE A 171 17.18 9.30 11.28
CA ILE A 171 18.06 9.38 12.46
C ILE A 171 17.84 10.75 13.11
N LYS A 172 17.24 10.77 14.31
CA LYS A 172 17.22 11.99 15.12
C LYS A 172 18.65 12.29 15.59
N SER A 173 19.18 13.47 15.23
CA SER A 173 20.43 13.93 15.82
C SER A 173 20.23 14.10 17.34
N VAL A 174 20.99 13.32 18.11
CA VAL A 174 21.08 13.55 19.54
C VAL A 174 22.02 14.75 19.73
N SER A 175 21.47 15.89 20.12
CA SER A 175 22.30 17.01 20.61
C SER A 175 22.94 16.55 21.93
N THR A 176 24.25 16.36 21.94
CA THR A 176 25.06 16.21 23.15
C THR A 176 25.11 17.53 23.92
#